data_bbfc0132f1d2b09e5cf8c4daf3683d9e
#
_entry.id   bbfc0132f1d2b09e5cf8c4daf3683d9e
#
_cell.length_a   1.000
_cell.length_b   1.000
_cell.length_c   1.000
_cell.angle_alpha   90.00
_cell.angle_beta   90.00
_cell.angle_gamma   90.00
#
_symmetry.space_group_name_H-M   'P 1'
#
loop_
_entity.id
_entity.type
_entity.pdbx_description
1 polymer ?
#
loop_
_entity_poly.entity_id
_entity_poly.type
_entity_poly.pdbx_seq_one_letter_code
_entity_poly.pdbx_strand_id
1 'polypeptide(L)'
;MKGAVALVVVALLAAGCATTTAAGPTAAPAVSSAFNQTDVAWLELTVPMTENAVAALELADSHGAATAVTGQVLAGQRELLDRLQAVRTRAGLPDVNIHSGHRLPGLITPADLVALRDAHGQDFSHRLLPLVGAHLAQLVVLARGEQQSGAEPSARALAGDIAKVAVEHQSLVRG
;
A
#
# COMPACT_ATOMS: atom_id res chain seq x y z
N MET A 1 -25.13 13.56 90.71
CA MET A 1 -25.60 12.19 90.66
C MET A 1 -26.37 11.97 89.38
N LYS A 2 -26.12 10.97 88.61
CA LYS A 2 -26.73 10.58 87.32
C LYS A 2 -26.16 11.30 86.09
N GLY A 3 -25.11 10.72 85.51
CA GLY A 3 -24.57 11.04 84.21
C GLY A 3 -25.41 10.45 83.06
N ALA A 4 -25.68 11.20 82.03
CA ALA A 4 -26.26 10.72 80.79
C ALA A 4 -25.14 10.55 79.78
N VAL A 5 -24.93 9.33 79.32
CA VAL A 5 -23.99 9.03 78.21
C VAL A 5 -24.72 9.25 76.86
N ALA A 6 -24.30 10.23 76.11
CA ALA A 6 -24.78 10.41 74.74
C ALA A 6 -24.00 9.55 73.80
N LEU A 7 -24.65 8.65 73.09
CA LEU A 7 -24.10 7.76 72.09
C LEU A 7 -24.14 8.52 70.76
N VAL A 8 -22.96 8.87 70.23
CA VAL A 8 -22.85 9.50 68.89
C VAL A 8 -22.62 8.37 67.86
N VAL A 9 -23.60 8.15 66.99
CA VAL A 9 -23.50 7.25 65.85
C VAL A 9 -22.91 8.01 64.68
N VAL A 10 -21.68 7.70 64.31
CA VAL A 10 -21.05 8.22 63.13
C VAL A 10 -21.40 7.32 61.93
N ALA A 11 -22.23 7.84 61.02
CA ALA A 11 -22.52 7.18 59.74
C ALA A 11 -21.39 7.48 58.76
N LEU A 12 -20.61 6.44 58.42
CA LEU A 12 -19.63 6.54 57.31
C LEU A 12 -20.37 6.42 55.97
N LEU A 13 -20.42 7.52 55.21
CA LEU A 13 -20.79 7.52 53.80
C LEU A 13 -19.61 7.09 52.99
N ALA A 14 -19.59 5.86 52.44
CA ALA A 14 -18.64 5.38 51.48
C ALA A 14 -18.99 5.98 50.10
N ALA A 15 -18.30 7.03 49.69
CA ALA A 15 -18.36 7.53 48.33
C ALA A 15 -17.58 6.61 47.42
N GLY A 16 -18.28 5.75 46.67
CA GLY A 16 -17.70 4.91 45.62
C GLY A 16 -17.27 5.80 44.43
N CYS A 17 -15.97 5.99 44.26
CA CYS A 17 -15.41 6.53 43.01
C CYS A 17 -15.55 5.49 41.91
N ALA A 18 -16.54 5.64 41.03
CA ALA A 18 -16.60 4.93 39.77
C ALA A 18 -15.45 5.43 38.88
N THR A 19 -14.37 4.70 38.78
CA THR A 19 -13.32 4.93 37.80
C THR A 19 -13.87 4.55 36.43
N THR A 20 -14.31 5.55 35.69
CA THR A 20 -14.58 5.40 34.25
C THR A 20 -13.24 5.16 33.57
N THR A 21 -12.95 3.92 33.22
CA THR A 21 -11.80 3.57 32.38
C THR A 21 -12.09 4.14 30.99
N ALA A 22 -11.59 5.33 30.70
CA ALA A 22 -11.55 5.84 29.35
C ALA A 22 -10.68 4.88 28.53
N ALA A 23 -11.28 4.27 27.50
CA ALA A 23 -10.50 3.53 26.51
C ALA A 23 -9.48 4.50 25.92
N GLY A 24 -8.21 4.28 26.21
CA GLY A 24 -7.12 5.05 25.63
C GLY A 24 -7.16 4.92 24.10
N PRO A 25 -6.63 5.92 23.37
CA PRO A 25 -6.54 5.83 21.91
C PRO A 25 -5.81 4.53 21.55
N THR A 26 -6.46 3.71 20.71
CA THR A 26 -5.85 2.49 20.19
C THR A 26 -4.56 2.91 19.48
N ALA A 27 -3.41 2.51 20.02
CA ALA A 27 -2.12 2.79 19.42
C ALA A 27 -2.12 2.25 18.00
N ALA A 28 -1.70 3.06 17.02
CA ALA A 28 -1.49 2.59 15.67
C ALA A 28 -0.50 1.40 15.70
N PRO A 29 -0.70 0.37 14.86
CA PRO A 29 0.22 -0.76 14.81
C PRO A 29 1.65 -0.25 14.57
N ALA A 30 2.58 -0.69 15.42
CA ALA A 30 3.98 -0.32 15.28
C ALA A 30 4.58 -1.09 14.10
N VAL A 31 5.36 -0.41 13.26
CA VAL A 31 6.13 -1.04 12.19
C VAL A 31 7.05 -2.10 12.78
N SER A 32 7.09 -3.28 12.17
CA SER A 32 7.95 -4.38 12.62
C SER A 32 9.43 -3.98 12.56
N SER A 33 10.17 -4.22 13.62
CA SER A 33 11.60 -3.90 13.71
C SER A 33 12.50 -4.68 12.73
N ALA A 34 11.95 -5.69 12.04
CA ALA A 34 12.66 -6.40 10.97
C ALA A 34 12.80 -5.57 9.68
N PHE A 35 11.95 -4.55 9.52
CA PHE A 35 11.93 -3.66 8.37
C PHE A 35 12.66 -2.35 8.69
N ASN A 36 13.59 -1.95 7.82
CA ASN A 36 14.24 -0.66 7.92
C ASN A 36 13.44 0.42 7.16
N GLN A 37 13.94 1.65 7.17
CA GLN A 37 13.28 2.76 6.47
C GLN A 37 13.23 2.59 4.95
N THR A 38 14.19 1.87 4.35
CA THR A 38 14.19 1.57 2.91
C THR A 38 13.06 0.60 2.57
N ASP A 39 12.93 -0.50 3.32
CA ASP A 39 11.85 -1.47 3.14
C ASP A 39 10.48 -0.77 3.23
N VAL A 40 10.31 0.10 4.25
CA VAL A 40 9.06 0.84 4.48
C VAL A 40 8.76 1.77 3.30
N ALA A 41 9.71 2.63 2.93
CA ALA A 41 9.53 3.58 1.84
C ALA A 41 9.30 2.87 0.49
N TRP A 42 9.98 1.75 0.27
CA TRP A 42 9.79 0.93 -0.93
C TRP A 42 8.37 0.36 -1.00
N LEU A 43 7.83 -0.18 0.09
CA LEU A 43 6.45 -0.70 0.15
C LEU A 43 5.42 0.41 -0.03
N GLU A 44 5.60 1.55 0.63
CA GLU A 44 4.71 2.71 0.54
C GLU A 44 4.62 3.30 -0.87
N LEU A 45 5.70 3.19 -1.66
CA LEU A 45 5.73 3.61 -3.07
C LEU A 45 5.21 2.52 -4.00
N THR A 46 5.73 1.29 -3.88
CA THR A 46 5.54 0.24 -4.89
C THR A 46 4.12 -0.31 -4.87
N VAL A 47 3.49 -0.43 -3.69
CA VAL A 47 2.11 -0.93 -3.57
C VAL A 47 1.14 -0.04 -4.35
N PRO A 48 0.98 1.26 -4.04
CA PRO A 48 0.01 2.10 -4.74
C PRO A 48 0.35 2.32 -6.22
N MET A 49 1.64 2.29 -6.59
CA MET A 49 2.03 2.34 -8.00
C MET A 49 1.54 1.11 -8.76
N THR A 50 1.65 -0.08 -8.18
CA THR A 50 1.20 -1.33 -8.78
C THR A 50 -0.33 -1.41 -8.80
N GLU A 51 -1.03 -0.94 -7.75
CA GLU A 51 -2.50 -0.82 -7.73
C GLU A 51 -3.02 0.02 -8.90
N ASN A 52 -2.42 1.19 -9.12
CA ASN A 52 -2.83 2.06 -10.22
C ASN A 52 -2.52 1.46 -11.61
N ALA A 53 -1.42 0.72 -11.73
CA ALA A 53 -1.09 0.02 -12.98
C ALA A 53 -2.07 -1.13 -13.26
N VAL A 54 -2.45 -1.90 -12.25
CA VAL A 54 -3.52 -2.92 -12.37
C VAL A 54 -4.81 -2.27 -12.80
N ALA A 55 -5.25 -1.19 -12.13
CA ALA A 55 -6.47 -0.46 -12.47
C ALA A 55 -6.46 0.06 -13.92
N ALA A 56 -5.32 0.56 -14.42
CA ALA A 56 -5.19 1.01 -15.80
C ALA A 56 -5.27 -0.14 -16.80
N LEU A 57 -4.62 -1.26 -16.51
CA LEU A 57 -4.62 -2.46 -17.37
C LEU A 57 -6.00 -3.14 -17.43
N GLU A 58 -6.75 -3.13 -16.33
CA GLU A 58 -8.11 -3.67 -16.27
C GLU A 58 -9.10 -2.95 -17.20
N LEU A 59 -8.83 -1.69 -17.52
CA LEU A 59 -9.67 -0.95 -18.48
C LEU A 59 -9.52 -1.47 -19.92
N ALA A 60 -8.47 -2.22 -20.25
CA ALA A 60 -8.19 -2.63 -21.63
C ALA A 60 -9.34 -3.45 -22.24
N ASP A 61 -9.96 -4.35 -21.47
CA ASP A 61 -11.05 -5.20 -21.95
C ASP A 61 -12.29 -4.36 -22.34
N SER A 62 -12.70 -3.45 -21.47
CA SER A 62 -13.89 -2.62 -21.68
C SER A 62 -13.69 -1.52 -22.75
N HIS A 63 -12.43 -1.23 -23.11
CA HIS A 63 -12.06 -0.18 -24.06
C HIS A 63 -11.61 -0.72 -25.45
N GLY A 64 -11.78 -2.04 -25.67
CA GLY A 64 -11.44 -2.67 -26.97
C GLY A 64 -9.95 -2.71 -27.26
N ALA A 65 -9.11 -2.73 -26.22
CA ALA A 65 -7.65 -2.70 -26.31
C ALA A 65 -7.00 -3.94 -25.63
N ALA A 66 -7.80 -4.95 -25.32
CA ALA A 66 -7.28 -6.22 -24.78
C ALA A 66 -6.42 -6.93 -25.83
N THR A 67 -5.22 -7.30 -25.43
CA THR A 67 -4.27 -8.10 -26.22
C THR A 67 -3.64 -9.17 -25.35
N ALA A 68 -2.98 -10.15 -25.98
CA ALA A 68 -2.21 -11.13 -25.22
C ALA A 68 -1.14 -10.46 -24.32
N VAL A 69 -0.54 -9.36 -24.80
CA VAL A 69 0.48 -8.60 -24.05
C VAL A 69 -0.13 -7.91 -22.84
N THR A 70 -1.23 -7.15 -23.00
CA THR A 70 -1.88 -6.47 -21.87
C THR A 70 -2.39 -7.46 -20.84
N GLY A 71 -2.94 -8.60 -21.27
CA GLY A 71 -3.39 -9.68 -20.38
C GLY A 71 -2.25 -10.32 -19.60
N GLN A 72 -1.11 -10.59 -20.24
CA GLN A 72 0.07 -11.15 -19.55
C GLN A 72 0.66 -10.17 -18.53
N VAL A 73 0.79 -8.89 -18.91
CA VAL A 73 1.28 -7.85 -18.00
C VAL A 73 0.32 -7.68 -16.82
N LEU A 74 -0.99 -7.65 -17.06
CA LEU A 74 -2.00 -7.55 -15.99
C LEU A 74 -1.90 -8.72 -15.01
N ALA A 75 -1.82 -9.95 -15.50
CA ALA A 75 -1.67 -11.13 -14.65
C ALA A 75 -0.43 -11.05 -13.75
N GLY A 76 0.70 -10.69 -14.33
CA GLY A 76 1.95 -10.52 -13.57
C GLY A 76 1.86 -9.37 -12.55
N GLN A 77 1.24 -8.23 -12.90
CA GLN A 77 1.08 -7.11 -11.97
C GLN A 77 0.16 -7.47 -10.79
N ARG A 78 -0.91 -8.25 -11.01
CA ARG A 78 -1.78 -8.75 -9.94
C ARG A 78 -1.03 -9.67 -8.98
N GLU A 79 -0.28 -10.64 -9.49
CA GLU A 79 0.53 -11.53 -8.66
C GLU A 79 1.55 -10.75 -7.82
N LEU A 80 2.25 -9.78 -8.43
CA LEU A 80 3.19 -8.92 -7.70
C LEU A 80 2.49 -8.08 -6.64
N LEU A 81 1.31 -7.54 -6.92
CA LEU A 81 0.52 -6.76 -5.97
C LEU A 81 0.12 -7.58 -4.75
N ASP A 82 -0.38 -8.80 -4.94
CA ASP A 82 -0.75 -9.70 -3.84
C ASP A 82 0.45 -9.97 -2.92
N ARG A 83 1.61 -10.22 -3.50
CA ARG A 83 2.86 -10.45 -2.75
C ARG A 83 3.33 -9.19 -2.01
N LEU A 84 3.24 -8.02 -2.65
CA LEU A 84 3.59 -6.73 -2.04
C LEU A 84 2.69 -6.42 -0.84
N GLN A 85 1.37 -6.62 -0.99
CA GLN A 85 0.40 -6.40 0.09
C GLN A 85 0.63 -7.36 1.27
N ALA A 86 1.02 -8.62 0.99
CA ALA A 86 1.39 -9.57 2.04
C ALA A 86 2.64 -9.11 2.82
N VAL A 87 3.66 -8.58 2.13
CA VAL A 87 4.85 -8.01 2.79
C VAL A 87 4.50 -6.75 3.59
N ARG A 88 3.68 -5.84 3.02
CA ARG A 88 3.19 -4.63 3.71
C ARG A 88 2.46 -4.97 5.01
N THR A 89 1.58 -5.99 4.97
CA THR A 89 0.86 -6.47 6.15
C THR A 89 1.82 -6.97 7.24
N ARG A 90 2.85 -7.74 6.86
CA ARG A 90 3.88 -8.20 7.82
C ARG A 90 4.72 -7.07 8.39
N ALA A 91 4.94 -6.01 7.61
CA ALA A 91 5.62 -4.81 8.08
C ALA A 91 4.78 -4.03 9.11
N GLY A 92 3.47 -4.31 9.22
CA GLY A 92 2.55 -3.56 10.08
C GLY A 92 2.19 -2.19 9.51
N LEU A 93 2.39 -1.97 8.20
CA LEU A 93 2.08 -0.70 7.56
C LEU A 93 0.57 -0.57 7.32
N PRO A 94 0.00 0.62 7.57
CA PRO A 94 -1.43 0.87 7.34
C PRO A 94 -1.76 0.84 5.85
N ASP A 95 -3.02 0.54 5.53
CA ASP A 95 -3.53 0.58 4.16
C ASP A 95 -3.91 2.01 3.78
N VAL A 96 -2.90 2.86 3.65
CA VAL A 96 -3.03 4.27 3.29
C VAL A 96 -2.00 4.62 2.22
N ASN A 97 -2.45 5.27 1.15
CA ASN A 97 -1.56 5.82 0.14
C ASN A 97 -1.11 7.23 0.55
N ILE A 98 0.06 7.31 1.21
CA ILE A 98 0.66 8.60 1.63
C ILE A 98 1.19 9.42 0.44
N HIS A 99 1.29 8.84 -0.75
CA HIS A 99 1.72 9.49 -1.99
C HIS A 99 0.56 9.93 -2.88
N SER A 100 -0.68 9.87 -2.37
CA SER A 100 -1.87 10.37 -3.08
C SER A 100 -1.68 11.83 -3.47
N GLY A 101 -1.90 12.14 -4.76
CA GLY A 101 -1.72 13.50 -5.31
C GLY A 101 -0.29 13.88 -5.68
N HIS A 102 0.71 13.07 -5.36
CA HIS A 102 2.08 13.30 -5.81
C HIS A 102 2.26 12.92 -7.30
N ARG A 103 3.18 13.61 -7.97
CA ARG A 103 3.67 13.24 -9.31
C ARG A 103 5.04 12.58 -9.16
N LEU A 104 5.07 11.27 -9.30
CA LEU A 104 6.29 10.47 -9.19
C LEU A 104 6.58 9.80 -10.53
N PRO A 105 7.85 9.58 -10.90
CA PRO A 105 8.18 8.83 -12.11
C PRO A 105 7.50 7.45 -12.11
N GLY A 106 6.87 7.09 -13.24
CA GLY A 106 6.19 5.80 -13.41
C GLY A 106 4.90 5.60 -12.59
N LEU A 107 4.46 6.60 -11.83
CA LEU A 107 3.16 6.57 -11.17
C LEU A 107 2.06 6.93 -12.18
N ILE A 108 1.14 6.00 -12.40
CA ILE A 108 -0.11 6.26 -13.12
C ILE A 108 -1.02 7.03 -12.15
N THR A 109 -1.33 8.28 -12.49
CA THR A 109 -2.09 9.17 -11.60
C THR A 109 -3.60 8.96 -11.73
N PRO A 110 -4.41 9.43 -10.75
CA PRO A 110 -5.87 9.46 -10.91
C PRO A 110 -6.32 10.21 -12.18
N ALA A 111 -5.61 11.27 -12.58
CA ALA A 111 -5.90 11.99 -13.82
C ALA A 111 -5.64 11.14 -15.08
N ASP A 112 -4.57 10.32 -15.07
CA ASP A 112 -4.30 9.38 -16.15
C ASP A 112 -5.39 8.31 -16.24
N LEU A 113 -5.87 7.80 -15.11
CA LEU A 113 -6.98 6.83 -15.06
C LEU A 113 -8.29 7.43 -15.60
N VAL A 114 -8.57 8.71 -15.32
CA VAL A 114 -9.73 9.41 -15.93
C VAL A 114 -9.54 9.51 -17.44
N ALA A 115 -8.39 9.97 -17.89
CA ALA A 115 -8.09 10.11 -19.32
C ALA A 115 -8.14 8.75 -20.06
N LEU A 116 -7.78 7.65 -19.41
CA LEU A 116 -7.90 6.31 -19.97
C LEU A 116 -9.37 5.87 -20.06
N ARG A 117 -10.22 6.18 -19.08
CA ARG A 117 -11.66 5.86 -19.13
C ARG A 117 -12.39 6.57 -20.26
N ASP A 118 -11.94 7.75 -20.63
CA ASP A 118 -12.53 8.55 -21.70
C ASP A 118 -12.01 8.16 -23.09
N ALA A 119 -10.90 7.41 -23.18
CA ALA A 119 -10.28 6.96 -24.42
C ALA A 119 -10.82 5.59 -24.85
N HIS A 120 -10.85 5.32 -26.18
CA HIS A 120 -11.30 4.04 -26.72
C HIS A 120 -10.41 3.56 -27.88
N GLY A 121 -10.38 2.25 -28.11
CA GLY A 121 -9.67 1.62 -29.23
C GLY A 121 -8.19 1.99 -29.27
N GLN A 122 -7.72 2.51 -30.40
CA GLN A 122 -6.31 2.86 -30.58
C GLN A 122 -5.85 4.01 -29.68
N ASP A 123 -6.72 5.02 -29.43
CA ASP A 123 -6.37 6.13 -28.53
C ASP A 123 -6.11 5.64 -27.12
N PHE A 124 -6.92 4.68 -26.63
CA PHE A 124 -6.70 4.02 -25.34
C PHE A 124 -5.31 3.34 -25.31
N SER A 125 -4.98 2.53 -26.32
CA SER A 125 -3.70 1.82 -26.38
C SER A 125 -2.52 2.78 -26.42
N HIS A 126 -2.61 3.87 -27.20
CA HIS A 126 -1.58 4.90 -27.33
C HIS A 126 -1.33 5.63 -26.00
N ARG A 127 -2.33 5.73 -25.12
CA ARG A 127 -2.18 6.31 -23.78
C ARG A 127 -1.69 5.28 -22.79
N LEU A 128 -2.24 4.05 -22.78
CA LEU A 128 -1.93 3.01 -21.82
C LEU A 128 -0.47 2.54 -21.90
N LEU A 129 0.00 2.19 -23.11
CA LEU A 129 1.30 1.53 -23.25
C LEU A 129 2.49 2.39 -22.76
N PRO A 130 2.57 3.71 -23.02
CA PRO A 130 3.61 4.56 -22.42
C PRO A 130 3.54 4.63 -20.90
N LEU A 131 2.34 4.69 -20.31
CA LEU A 131 2.15 4.72 -18.86
C LEU A 131 2.63 3.43 -18.21
N VAL A 132 2.23 2.29 -18.78
CA VAL A 132 2.69 0.96 -18.32
C VAL A 132 4.20 0.80 -18.50
N GLY A 133 4.74 1.23 -19.64
CA GLY A 133 6.19 1.21 -19.87
C GLY A 133 6.98 2.02 -18.85
N ALA A 134 6.50 3.22 -18.51
CA ALA A 134 7.11 4.07 -17.49
C ALA A 134 7.00 3.45 -16.08
N HIS A 135 5.84 2.86 -15.76
CA HIS A 135 5.64 2.13 -14.51
C HIS A 135 6.64 0.97 -14.36
N LEU A 136 6.74 0.11 -15.37
CA LEU A 136 7.67 -1.02 -15.36
C LEU A 136 9.13 -0.57 -15.23
N ALA A 137 9.51 0.54 -15.88
CA ALA A 137 10.86 1.11 -15.75
C ALA A 137 11.14 1.55 -14.32
N GLN A 138 10.18 2.21 -13.69
CA GLN A 138 10.32 2.67 -12.31
C GLN A 138 10.35 1.52 -11.31
N LEU A 139 9.56 0.45 -11.53
CA LEU A 139 9.63 -0.75 -10.69
C LEU A 139 11.05 -1.33 -10.65
N VAL A 140 11.77 -1.36 -11.78
CA VAL A 140 13.17 -1.81 -11.82
C VAL A 140 14.08 -0.94 -10.95
N VAL A 141 13.89 0.38 -10.98
CA VAL A 141 14.68 1.33 -10.18
C VAL A 141 14.42 1.12 -8.69
N LEU A 142 13.15 1.09 -8.29
CA LEU A 142 12.75 0.91 -6.89
C LEU A 142 13.20 -0.46 -6.35
N ALA A 143 13.03 -1.52 -7.13
CA ALA A 143 13.43 -2.87 -6.77
C ALA A 143 14.95 -2.98 -6.56
N ARG A 144 15.76 -2.34 -7.38
CA ARG A 144 17.22 -2.30 -7.20
C ARG A 144 17.61 -1.54 -5.93
N GLY A 145 16.93 -0.43 -5.62
CA GLY A 145 17.14 0.30 -4.38
C GLY A 145 16.86 -0.56 -3.15
N GLU A 146 15.74 -1.29 -3.17
CA GLU A 146 15.37 -2.22 -2.11
C GLU A 146 16.38 -3.36 -1.96
N GLN A 147 16.80 -3.99 -3.06
CA GLN A 147 17.83 -5.05 -3.02
C GLN A 147 19.16 -4.58 -2.42
N GLN A 148 19.55 -3.34 -2.64
CA GLN A 148 20.81 -2.78 -2.16
C GLN A 148 20.75 -2.32 -0.70
N SER A 149 19.62 -1.77 -0.25
CA SER A 149 19.54 -1.03 1.01
C SER A 149 18.43 -1.49 1.96
N GLY A 150 17.52 -2.38 1.51
CA GLY A 150 16.52 -3.02 2.35
C GLY A 150 17.17 -3.97 3.37
N ALA A 151 16.53 -4.17 4.50
CA ALA A 151 16.99 -5.06 5.58
C ALA A 151 16.22 -6.38 5.60
N GLU A 152 14.92 -6.37 5.28
CA GLU A 152 14.08 -7.55 5.42
C GLU A 152 14.31 -8.54 4.25
N PRO A 153 14.74 -9.78 4.52
CA PRO A 153 15.18 -10.71 3.47
C PRO A 153 14.10 -11.04 2.42
N SER A 154 12.83 -11.16 2.83
CA SER A 154 11.77 -11.50 1.88
C SER A 154 11.30 -10.28 1.06
N ALA A 155 11.41 -9.05 1.58
CA ALA A 155 11.20 -7.83 0.82
C ALA A 155 12.26 -7.69 -0.28
N ARG A 156 13.53 -7.88 0.06
CA ARG A 156 14.65 -7.89 -0.91
C ARG A 156 14.52 -8.99 -1.96
N ALA A 157 14.08 -10.20 -1.56
CA ALA A 157 13.84 -11.30 -2.51
C ALA A 157 12.69 -10.95 -3.47
N LEU A 158 11.57 -10.42 -2.96
CA LEU A 158 10.46 -9.96 -3.77
C LEU A 158 10.87 -8.83 -4.72
N ALA A 159 11.70 -7.89 -4.27
CA ALA A 159 12.25 -6.85 -5.13
C ALA A 159 13.08 -7.44 -6.29
N GLY A 160 13.84 -8.52 -6.05
CA GLY A 160 14.54 -9.24 -7.09
C GLY A 160 13.61 -9.83 -8.16
N ASP A 161 12.52 -10.45 -7.73
CA ASP A 161 11.49 -10.99 -8.63
C ASP A 161 10.80 -9.87 -9.42
N ILE A 162 10.46 -8.78 -8.76
CA ILE A 162 9.85 -7.59 -9.41
C ILE A 162 10.77 -7.03 -10.50
N ALA A 163 12.05 -6.86 -10.21
CA ALA A 163 13.00 -6.35 -11.20
C ALA A 163 13.07 -7.24 -12.44
N LYS A 164 13.06 -8.56 -12.26
CA LYS A 164 13.08 -9.54 -13.34
C LYS A 164 11.80 -9.48 -14.19
N VAL A 165 10.64 -9.60 -13.55
CA VAL A 165 9.33 -9.56 -14.22
C VAL A 165 9.11 -8.22 -14.94
N ALA A 166 9.50 -7.11 -14.32
CA ALA A 166 9.37 -5.80 -14.94
C ALA A 166 10.22 -5.64 -16.21
N VAL A 167 11.43 -6.19 -16.24
CA VAL A 167 12.28 -6.20 -17.45
C VAL A 167 11.65 -7.09 -18.55
N GLU A 168 11.15 -8.26 -18.22
CA GLU A 168 10.45 -9.15 -19.16
C GLU A 168 9.21 -8.44 -19.76
N HIS A 169 8.38 -7.84 -18.93
CA HIS A 169 7.18 -7.13 -19.36
C HIS A 169 7.49 -5.87 -20.18
N GLN A 170 8.60 -5.14 -19.87
CA GLN A 170 9.04 -4.03 -20.71
C GLN A 170 9.34 -4.47 -22.13
N SER A 171 9.93 -5.64 -22.31
CA SER A 171 10.21 -6.18 -23.65
C SER A 171 8.93 -6.48 -24.41
N LEU A 172 7.89 -6.99 -23.74
CA LEU A 172 6.59 -7.25 -24.37
C LEU A 172 5.85 -5.96 -24.78
N VAL A 173 5.94 -4.91 -23.95
CA VAL A 173 5.24 -3.63 -24.21
C VAL A 173 5.89 -2.83 -25.32
N ARG A 174 7.19 -3.02 -25.59
CA ARG A 174 7.96 -2.32 -26.63
C ARG A 174 7.91 -3.01 -28.00
N GLY A 175 7.61 -4.32 -28.02
CA GLY A 175 7.62 -5.27 -29.14
C GLY A 175 6.90 -4.98 -30.30
#